data_d9096501fda07c2ae5484374e705c3cc
#
_entry.id   d9096501fda07c2ae5484374e705c3cc
#
_cell.length_a   1.000
_cell.length_b   1.000
_cell.length_c   1.000
_cell.angle_alpha   90.00
_cell.angle_beta   90.00
_cell.angle_gamma   90.00
#
_symmetry.space_group_name_H-M   'P 1'
#
loop_
_entity.id
_entity.type
_entity.pdbx_description
1 polymer ?
#
loop_
_entity_poly.entity_id
_entity_poly.type
_entity_poly.pdbx_seq_one_letter_code
_entity_poly.pdbx_strand_id
1 'polypeptide(L)'
;RFADMPPGLLQRHNQIAIQIRADVGRRGGLAPVTVGPESEVRALYRRDNERRITGSAAVAIANLLVALIALSLWATQVDRSIPRNPRRDPLYLYAGLAELSWALRVADAAIEQPALAWPWWGMLTVAALTVWVCSMVLFCVEVAGWRRLAALPWLRHWMALLLATSLPAGYLAMVPGMPLPLTVLYAALAITALAGVREKLKYSD
;
A
#
# COMPACT_ATOMS: atom_id res chain seq x y z
N ARG A 1 3.09 14.76 17.44
CA ARG A 1 3.40 14.49 18.85
C ARG A 1 2.92 15.67 19.69
N PHE A 2 2.45 15.38 20.88
CA PHE A 2 2.01 16.36 21.88
C PHE A 2 3.09 16.46 22.95
N ALA A 3 3.42 17.68 23.38
CA ALA A 3 4.36 17.91 24.48
C ALA A 3 3.85 19.07 25.35
N ASP A 4 3.82 18.85 26.64
CA ASP A 4 3.50 19.90 27.62
C ASP A 4 4.76 20.68 27.96
N MET A 5 4.63 22.01 27.98
CA MET A 5 5.67 22.88 28.49
C MET A 5 5.38 23.23 29.96
N PRO A 6 6.25 22.88 30.90
CA PRO A 6 6.07 23.27 32.30
C PRO A 6 5.96 24.80 32.44
N PRO A 7 5.01 25.32 33.23
CA PRO A 7 4.82 26.78 33.37
C PRO A 7 6.07 27.54 33.81
N GLY A 8 6.95 26.90 34.58
CA GLY A 8 8.18 27.50 35.04
C GLY A 8 9.27 27.73 33.97
N LEU A 9 9.10 27.14 32.77
CA LEU A 9 9.99 27.36 31.62
C LEU A 9 9.52 28.50 30.71
N LEU A 10 8.30 29.01 30.89
CA LEU A 10 7.76 30.06 30.05
C LEU A 10 8.31 31.42 30.48
N GLN A 11 8.97 32.10 29.56
CA GLN A 11 9.52 33.45 29.69
C GLN A 11 8.77 34.41 28.75
N ARG A 12 9.05 35.71 28.86
CA ARG A 12 8.50 36.75 27.97
C ARG A 12 8.81 36.47 26.48
N HIS A 13 9.95 35.86 26.20
CA HIS A 13 10.41 35.44 24.87
C HIS A 13 10.93 34.03 24.98
N ASN A 14 10.30 33.12 24.26
CA ASN A 14 10.68 31.70 24.23
C ASN A 14 11.09 31.31 22.79
N GLN A 15 12.16 30.54 22.69
CA GLN A 15 12.60 29.96 21.43
C GLN A 15 12.38 28.45 21.48
N ILE A 16 11.64 27.91 20.50
CA ILE A 16 11.38 26.49 20.38
C ILE A 16 12.22 25.97 19.21
N ALA A 17 13.16 25.08 19.50
CA ALA A 17 13.93 24.37 18.48
C ALA A 17 13.32 22.98 18.24
N ILE A 18 12.96 22.66 17.00
CA ILE A 18 12.39 21.38 16.63
C ILE A 18 13.35 20.66 15.71
N GLN A 19 13.89 19.54 16.18
CA GLN A 19 14.75 18.69 15.37
C GLN A 19 13.93 17.63 14.67
N ILE A 20 14.01 17.58 13.34
CA ILE A 20 13.28 16.62 12.51
C ILE A 20 14.26 15.68 11.84
N ARG A 21 13.99 14.37 11.94
CA ARG A 21 14.65 13.36 11.13
C ARG A 21 13.73 12.97 9.98
N ALA A 22 14.19 13.13 8.76
CA ALA A 22 13.49 12.69 7.55
C ALA A 22 14.29 11.56 6.89
N ASP A 23 13.62 10.44 6.63
CA ASP A 23 14.20 9.36 5.84
C ASP A 23 13.88 9.60 4.35
N VAL A 24 14.81 9.30 3.46
CA VAL A 24 14.64 9.52 2.01
C VAL A 24 13.48 8.67 1.49
N GLY A 25 12.61 9.28 0.68
CA GLY A 25 11.43 8.62 0.11
C GLY A 25 10.28 8.40 1.09
N ARG A 26 10.46 8.63 2.39
CA ARG A 26 9.37 8.64 3.37
C ARG A 26 8.73 10.03 3.37
N ARG A 27 7.39 10.08 3.29
CA ARG A 27 6.67 11.34 3.50
C ARG A 27 6.95 11.81 4.92
N GLY A 28 7.88 12.72 5.07
CA GLY A 28 8.24 13.35 6.31
C GLY A 28 8.15 14.85 6.16
N GLY A 29 7.82 15.54 7.23
CA GLY A 29 7.78 16.99 7.28
C GLY A 29 7.24 17.42 8.64
N LEU A 30 7.47 18.68 8.96
CA LEU A 30 6.83 19.31 10.09
C LEU A 30 5.40 19.65 9.69
N ALA A 31 4.42 19.00 10.33
CA ALA A 31 3.04 19.46 10.29
C ALA A 31 2.97 20.86 10.96
N PRO A 32 1.94 21.66 10.67
CA PRO A 32 1.76 22.94 11.34
C PRO A 32 1.88 22.79 12.85
N VAL A 33 2.78 23.57 13.46
CA VAL A 33 2.97 23.55 14.90
C VAL A 33 1.93 24.47 15.53
N THR A 34 1.08 23.88 16.37
CA THR A 34 0.06 24.64 17.13
C THR A 34 0.54 24.80 18.56
N VAL A 35 0.57 26.04 19.04
CA VAL A 35 0.91 26.39 20.43
C VAL A 35 -0.30 27.10 21.03
N GLY A 36 -0.69 26.70 22.23
CA GLY A 36 -1.86 27.29 22.90
C GLY A 36 -2.15 26.64 24.24
N PRO A 37 -3.27 26.98 24.87
CA PRO A 37 -3.70 26.35 26.10
C PRO A 37 -3.81 24.84 25.95
N GLU A 38 -3.35 24.10 26.96
CA GLU A 38 -3.31 22.62 26.95
C GLU A 38 -4.66 22.01 26.57
N SER A 39 -5.75 22.53 27.13
CA SER A 39 -7.10 22.02 26.90
C SER A 39 -7.50 22.04 25.41
N GLU A 40 -7.15 23.11 24.71
CA GLU A 40 -7.48 23.27 23.27
C GLU A 40 -6.56 22.43 22.39
N VAL A 41 -5.23 22.54 22.61
CA VAL A 41 -4.24 21.82 21.80
C VAL A 41 -4.35 20.31 22.01
N ARG A 42 -4.62 19.85 23.24
CA ARG A 42 -4.81 18.43 23.56
C ARG A 42 -6.05 17.87 22.87
N ALA A 43 -7.15 18.63 22.79
CA ALA A 43 -8.35 18.21 22.09
C ALA A 43 -8.12 18.04 20.57
N LEU A 44 -7.44 19.00 19.96
CA LEU A 44 -7.06 18.93 18.54
C LEU A 44 -6.14 17.74 18.27
N TYR A 45 -5.11 17.56 19.10
CA TYR A 45 -4.18 16.44 18.97
C TYR A 45 -4.88 15.08 19.09
N ARG A 46 -5.76 14.91 20.10
CA ARG A 46 -6.51 13.65 20.26
C ARG A 46 -7.35 13.34 19.02
N ARG A 47 -8.10 14.31 18.52
CA ARG A 47 -8.93 14.15 17.34
C ARG A 47 -8.12 13.74 16.11
N ASP A 48 -6.97 14.37 15.89
CA ASP A 48 -6.10 14.07 14.77
C ASP A 48 -5.40 12.69 14.91
N ASN A 49 -4.97 12.37 16.13
CA ASN A 49 -4.36 11.09 16.48
C ASN A 49 -5.36 9.93 16.36
N GLU A 50 -6.59 10.09 16.83
CA GLU A 50 -7.66 9.10 16.69
C GLU A 50 -7.97 8.86 15.21
N ARG A 51 -8.06 9.92 14.43
CA ARG A 51 -8.32 9.82 13.00
C ARG A 51 -7.18 9.09 12.26
N ARG A 52 -5.94 9.45 12.55
CA ARG A 52 -4.77 8.95 11.80
C ARG A 52 -4.31 7.58 12.26
N ILE A 53 -4.23 7.34 13.56
CA ILE A 53 -3.70 6.09 14.10
C ILE A 53 -4.81 5.07 14.31
N THR A 54 -5.81 5.41 15.11
CA THR A 54 -6.89 4.47 15.46
C THR A 54 -7.74 4.12 14.23
N GLY A 55 -8.08 5.13 13.41
CA GLY A 55 -8.83 4.90 12.18
C GLY A 55 -8.08 4.02 11.18
N SER A 56 -6.79 4.30 10.93
CA SER A 56 -5.98 3.46 10.03
C SER A 56 -5.77 2.05 10.58
N ALA A 57 -5.56 1.90 11.88
CA ALA A 57 -5.44 0.58 12.50
C ALA A 57 -6.74 -0.22 12.39
N ALA A 58 -7.90 0.40 12.63
CA ALA A 58 -9.20 -0.26 12.49
C ALA A 58 -9.45 -0.73 11.05
N VAL A 59 -9.16 0.12 10.06
CA VAL A 59 -9.28 -0.24 8.64
C VAL A 59 -8.30 -1.35 8.26
N ALA A 60 -7.04 -1.29 8.73
CA ALA A 60 -6.06 -2.34 8.47
C ALA A 60 -6.47 -3.69 9.06
N ILE A 61 -7.03 -3.70 10.28
CA ILE A 61 -7.54 -4.92 10.91
C ILE A 61 -8.75 -5.48 10.14
N ALA A 62 -9.68 -4.63 9.74
CA ALA A 62 -10.84 -5.06 8.95
C ALA A 62 -10.42 -5.70 7.63
N ASN A 63 -9.51 -5.06 6.87
CA ASN A 63 -8.97 -5.63 5.64
C ASN A 63 -8.21 -6.94 5.88
N LEU A 64 -7.45 -7.03 6.97
CA LEU A 64 -6.76 -8.26 7.34
C LEU A 64 -7.74 -9.41 7.61
N LEU A 65 -8.84 -9.15 8.31
CA LEU A 65 -9.90 -10.15 8.56
C LEU A 65 -10.55 -10.61 7.25
N VAL A 66 -10.89 -9.68 6.35
CA VAL A 66 -11.42 -10.01 5.02
C VAL A 66 -10.42 -10.84 4.22
N ALA A 67 -9.14 -10.47 4.25
CA ALA A 67 -8.08 -11.22 3.59
C ALA A 67 -7.99 -12.66 4.11
N LEU A 68 -8.01 -12.84 5.43
CA LEU A 68 -7.95 -14.17 6.07
C LEU A 68 -9.16 -15.03 5.69
N ILE A 69 -10.36 -14.46 5.67
CA ILE A 69 -11.57 -15.15 5.23
C ILE A 69 -11.44 -15.56 3.76
N ALA A 70 -11.06 -14.64 2.87
CA ALA A 70 -10.93 -14.91 1.44
C ALA A 70 -9.87 -16.00 1.17
N LEU A 71 -8.69 -15.91 1.81
CA LEU A 71 -7.63 -16.91 1.66
C LEU A 71 -8.03 -18.27 2.25
N SER A 72 -8.79 -18.29 3.35
CA SER A 72 -9.33 -19.51 3.93
C SER A 72 -10.34 -20.17 2.99
N LEU A 73 -11.22 -19.40 2.38
CA LEU A 73 -12.15 -19.89 1.36
C LEU A 73 -11.39 -20.46 0.16
N TRP A 74 -10.38 -19.74 -0.34
CA TRP A 74 -9.54 -20.26 -1.42
C TRP A 74 -8.84 -21.57 -1.05
N ALA A 75 -8.35 -21.68 0.19
CA ALA A 75 -7.65 -22.88 0.66
C ALA A 75 -8.57 -24.09 0.84
N THR A 76 -9.81 -23.88 1.27
CA THR A 76 -10.77 -24.94 1.64
C THR A 76 -11.75 -25.28 0.53
N GLN A 77 -12.14 -24.31 -0.29
CA GLN A 77 -13.08 -24.54 -1.38
C GLN A 77 -12.36 -25.08 -2.62
N VAL A 78 -12.67 -26.31 -2.94
CA VAL A 78 -12.19 -26.98 -4.15
C VAL A 78 -13.41 -27.26 -5.03
N ASP A 79 -13.42 -26.70 -6.21
CA ASP A 79 -14.44 -27.02 -7.22
C ASP A 79 -14.22 -28.48 -7.68
N ARG A 80 -15.11 -29.35 -7.23
CA ARG A 80 -15.14 -30.78 -7.58
C ARG A 80 -16.02 -31.07 -8.80
N SER A 81 -16.60 -30.04 -9.43
CA SER A 81 -17.44 -30.22 -10.62
C SER A 81 -16.66 -30.81 -11.80
N ILE A 82 -15.32 -30.73 -11.78
CA ILE A 82 -14.44 -31.34 -12.76
C ILE A 82 -13.67 -32.50 -12.09
N PRO A 83 -14.14 -33.75 -12.22
CA PRO A 83 -13.57 -34.89 -11.46
C PRO A 83 -12.08 -35.17 -11.70
N ARG A 84 -11.57 -34.81 -12.88
CA ARG A 84 -10.16 -35.06 -13.27
C ARG A 84 -9.19 -33.95 -12.89
N ASN A 85 -9.67 -32.76 -12.51
CA ASN A 85 -8.79 -31.66 -12.18
C ASN A 85 -9.51 -30.67 -11.23
N PRO A 86 -9.58 -30.99 -9.94
CA PRO A 86 -10.19 -30.12 -8.95
C PRO A 86 -9.43 -28.80 -8.91
N ARG A 87 -10.10 -27.72 -9.26
CA ARG A 87 -9.50 -26.38 -9.27
C ARG A 87 -10.04 -25.55 -8.12
N ARG A 88 -9.15 -24.79 -7.51
CA ARG A 88 -9.53 -23.75 -6.56
C ARG A 88 -9.96 -22.50 -7.34
N ASP A 89 -10.99 -21.82 -6.85
CA ASP A 89 -11.42 -20.58 -7.49
C ASP A 89 -10.38 -19.47 -7.24
N PRO A 90 -9.72 -18.93 -8.28
CA PRO A 90 -8.71 -17.92 -8.15
C PRO A 90 -9.28 -16.57 -7.68
N LEU A 91 -10.59 -16.36 -7.75
CA LEU A 91 -11.26 -15.15 -7.32
C LEU A 91 -10.95 -14.85 -5.85
N TYR A 92 -11.09 -15.85 -4.98
CA TYR A 92 -10.80 -15.70 -3.54
C TYR A 92 -9.32 -15.44 -3.27
N LEU A 93 -8.42 -16.03 -4.07
CA LEU A 93 -6.98 -15.76 -3.95
C LEU A 93 -6.68 -14.29 -4.27
N TYR A 94 -7.20 -13.77 -5.38
CA TYR A 94 -6.94 -12.40 -5.78
C TYR A 94 -7.57 -11.40 -4.81
N ALA A 95 -8.79 -11.65 -4.36
CA ALA A 95 -9.43 -10.84 -3.32
C ALA A 95 -8.58 -10.84 -2.02
N GLY A 96 -8.18 -12.00 -1.55
CA GLY A 96 -7.39 -12.13 -0.33
C GLY A 96 -6.02 -11.46 -0.42
N LEU A 97 -5.32 -11.57 -1.55
CA LEU A 97 -4.05 -10.89 -1.78
C LEU A 97 -4.23 -9.37 -1.87
N ALA A 98 -5.29 -8.89 -2.50
CA ALA A 98 -5.58 -7.47 -2.57
C ALA A 98 -5.82 -6.89 -1.17
N GLU A 99 -6.70 -7.51 -0.38
CA GLU A 99 -7.02 -7.05 0.96
C GLU A 99 -5.83 -7.13 1.92
N LEU A 100 -5.03 -8.20 1.86
CA LEU A 100 -3.82 -8.33 2.67
C LEU A 100 -2.80 -7.24 2.36
N SER A 101 -2.59 -6.97 1.07
CA SER A 101 -1.64 -5.95 0.61
C SER A 101 -2.11 -4.56 0.99
N TRP A 102 -3.41 -4.30 0.89
CA TRP A 102 -4.01 -3.03 1.30
C TRP A 102 -3.97 -2.84 2.82
N ALA A 103 -4.23 -3.89 3.59
CA ALA A 103 -4.09 -3.87 5.05
C ALA A 103 -2.67 -3.43 5.46
N LEU A 104 -1.63 -4.00 4.84
CA LEU A 104 -0.25 -3.61 5.10
C LEU A 104 0.02 -2.14 4.73
N ARG A 105 -0.53 -1.68 3.61
CA ARG A 105 -0.36 -0.30 3.14
C ARG A 105 -1.04 0.71 4.05
N VAL A 106 -2.21 0.38 4.58
CA VAL A 106 -2.95 1.23 5.53
C VAL A 106 -2.30 1.20 6.91
N ALA A 107 -1.83 0.02 7.35
CA ALA A 107 -1.10 -0.13 8.61
C ALA A 107 0.15 0.75 8.71
N ASP A 108 0.82 1.04 7.58
CA ASP A 108 1.98 1.95 7.53
C ASP A 108 1.67 3.34 8.11
N ALA A 109 0.43 3.82 7.96
CA ALA A 109 0.01 5.10 8.52
C ALA A 109 -0.15 5.09 10.06
N ALA A 110 -0.42 3.91 10.64
CA ALA A 110 -0.59 3.71 12.06
C ALA A 110 0.73 3.35 12.78
N ILE A 111 1.70 2.81 12.04
CA ILE A 111 2.98 2.33 12.60
C ILE A 111 3.97 3.49 12.65
N GLU A 112 4.30 3.94 13.86
CA GLU A 112 5.34 4.97 14.05
C GLU A 112 6.76 4.40 13.93
N GLN A 113 6.96 3.20 14.45
CA GLN A 113 8.26 2.50 14.43
C GLN A 113 8.08 1.14 13.76
N PRO A 114 8.36 1.04 12.45
CA PRO A 114 8.25 -0.22 11.76
C PRO A 114 9.28 -1.24 12.27
N ALA A 115 8.89 -2.52 12.25
CA ALA A 115 9.74 -3.63 12.68
C ALA A 115 10.97 -3.79 11.77
N LEU A 116 10.87 -3.41 10.51
CA LEU A 116 11.97 -3.40 9.56
C LEU A 116 12.57 -1.99 9.48
N ALA A 117 13.91 -1.92 9.52
CA ALA A 117 14.62 -0.68 9.33
C ALA A 117 14.39 -0.11 7.91
N TRP A 118 14.46 1.23 7.78
CA TRP A 118 14.49 1.88 6.49
C TRP A 118 15.83 1.57 5.77
N PRO A 119 15.84 1.23 4.45
CA PRO A 119 14.78 1.36 3.46
C PRO A 119 13.86 0.11 3.30
N TRP A 120 14.11 -0.99 3.99
CA TRP A 120 13.40 -2.27 3.80
C TRP A 120 11.89 -2.16 4.01
N TRP A 121 11.48 -1.42 5.04
CA TRP A 121 10.06 -1.15 5.26
C TRP A 121 9.42 -0.41 4.08
N GLY A 122 10.11 0.58 3.55
CA GLY A 122 9.63 1.33 2.39
C GLY A 122 9.50 0.45 1.13
N MET A 123 10.47 -0.44 0.88
CA MET A 123 10.39 -1.42 -0.21
C MET A 123 9.17 -2.34 -0.05
N LEU A 124 8.91 -2.80 1.18
CA LEU A 124 7.75 -3.66 1.46
C LEU A 124 6.43 -2.94 1.18
N THR A 125 6.30 -1.66 1.57
CA THR A 125 5.10 -0.87 1.30
C THR A 125 4.88 -0.58 -0.19
N VAL A 126 5.96 -0.39 -0.96
CA VAL A 126 5.89 -0.27 -2.44
C VAL A 126 5.49 -1.59 -3.08
N ALA A 127 6.10 -2.69 -2.66
CA ALA A 127 5.74 -4.03 -3.15
C ALA A 127 4.27 -4.36 -2.82
N ALA A 128 3.79 -4.05 -1.62
CA ALA A 128 2.40 -4.24 -1.23
C ALA A 128 1.44 -3.47 -2.15
N LEU A 129 1.74 -2.22 -2.49
CA LEU A 129 0.93 -1.45 -3.45
C LEU A 129 0.90 -2.13 -4.82
N THR A 130 2.03 -2.63 -5.28
CA THR A 130 2.13 -3.34 -6.58
C THR A 130 1.31 -4.63 -6.56
N VAL A 131 1.40 -5.43 -5.49
CA VAL A 131 0.60 -6.65 -5.30
C VAL A 131 -0.89 -6.30 -5.30
N TRP A 132 -1.28 -5.23 -4.61
CA TRP A 132 -2.67 -4.78 -4.58
C TRP A 132 -3.21 -4.47 -5.98
N VAL A 133 -2.49 -3.64 -6.76
CA VAL A 133 -2.88 -3.29 -8.13
C VAL A 133 -3.02 -4.54 -9.01
N CYS A 134 -2.02 -5.42 -9.00
CA CYS A 134 -2.03 -6.65 -9.79
C CYS A 134 -3.19 -7.58 -9.40
N SER A 135 -3.43 -7.74 -8.11
CA SER A 135 -4.50 -8.59 -7.59
C SER A 135 -5.87 -8.03 -7.94
N MET A 136 -6.08 -6.71 -7.82
CA MET A 136 -7.33 -6.06 -8.20
C MET A 136 -7.63 -6.21 -9.70
N VAL A 137 -6.62 -6.05 -10.57
CA VAL A 137 -6.81 -6.26 -12.01
C VAL A 137 -7.18 -7.71 -12.32
N LEU A 138 -6.49 -8.68 -11.72
CA LEU A 138 -6.82 -10.11 -11.91
C LEU A 138 -8.20 -10.45 -11.34
N PHE A 139 -8.56 -9.88 -10.20
CA PHE A 139 -9.90 -10.01 -9.63
C PHE A 139 -10.97 -9.49 -10.60
N CYS A 140 -10.79 -8.28 -11.14
CA CYS A 140 -11.72 -7.72 -12.12
C CYS A 140 -11.83 -8.57 -13.39
N VAL A 141 -10.74 -9.11 -13.90
CA VAL A 141 -10.73 -10.03 -15.06
C VAL A 141 -11.54 -11.29 -14.77
N GLU A 142 -11.41 -11.86 -13.57
CA GLU A 142 -12.17 -13.06 -13.17
C GLU A 142 -13.67 -12.74 -13.01
N VAL A 143 -14.02 -11.65 -12.33
CA VAL A 143 -15.43 -11.22 -12.18
C VAL A 143 -16.09 -10.92 -13.51
N ALA A 144 -15.36 -10.29 -14.44
CA ALA A 144 -15.87 -10.01 -15.78
C ALA A 144 -15.98 -11.25 -16.69
N GLY A 145 -15.49 -12.40 -16.24
CA GLY A 145 -15.47 -13.62 -17.04
C GLY A 145 -14.49 -13.60 -18.23
N TRP A 146 -13.54 -12.68 -18.23
CA TRP A 146 -12.59 -12.48 -19.33
C TRP A 146 -11.42 -13.47 -19.34
N ARG A 147 -11.64 -14.68 -18.82
CA ARG A 147 -10.61 -15.75 -18.77
C ARG A 147 -10.08 -16.16 -20.15
N ARG A 148 -10.88 -15.97 -21.21
CA ARG A 148 -10.54 -16.31 -22.59
C ARG A 148 -9.94 -15.15 -23.39
N LEU A 149 -9.71 -14.00 -22.76
CA LEU A 149 -9.15 -12.85 -23.43
C LEU A 149 -7.74 -13.17 -23.97
N ALA A 150 -7.53 -12.99 -25.27
CA ALA A 150 -6.23 -13.24 -25.91
C ALA A 150 -5.08 -12.41 -25.30
N ALA A 151 -5.40 -11.23 -24.72
CA ALA A 151 -4.45 -10.38 -24.05
C ALA A 151 -4.06 -10.83 -22.61
N LEU A 152 -4.77 -11.81 -22.03
CA LEU A 152 -4.57 -12.21 -20.64
C LEU A 152 -3.16 -12.77 -20.35
N PRO A 153 -2.54 -13.61 -21.19
CA PRO A 153 -1.16 -14.05 -21.00
C PRO A 153 -0.17 -12.87 -21.01
N TRP A 154 -0.35 -11.94 -21.92
CA TRP A 154 0.44 -10.70 -22.00
C TRP A 154 0.31 -9.87 -20.72
N LEU A 155 -0.90 -9.65 -20.24
CA LEU A 155 -1.17 -8.92 -19.01
C LEU A 155 -0.50 -9.59 -17.81
N ARG A 156 -0.57 -10.91 -17.68
CA ARG A 156 0.10 -11.67 -16.62
C ARG A 156 1.62 -11.54 -16.65
N HIS A 157 2.25 -11.53 -17.83
CA HIS A 157 3.68 -11.29 -17.95
C HIS A 157 4.08 -9.88 -17.49
N TRP A 158 3.28 -8.86 -17.85
CA TRP A 158 3.52 -7.49 -17.39
C TRP A 158 3.36 -7.36 -15.88
N MET A 159 2.38 -8.02 -15.29
CA MET A 159 2.21 -8.03 -13.84
C MET A 159 3.38 -8.72 -13.13
N ALA A 160 3.86 -9.84 -13.67
CA ALA A 160 5.04 -10.51 -13.13
C ALA A 160 6.29 -9.60 -13.21
N LEU A 161 6.45 -8.87 -14.31
CA LEU A 161 7.51 -7.87 -14.47
C LEU A 161 7.38 -6.74 -13.46
N LEU A 162 6.17 -6.19 -13.27
CA LEU A 162 5.90 -5.15 -12.26
C LEU A 162 6.24 -5.63 -10.85
N LEU A 163 5.85 -6.85 -10.50
CA LEU A 163 6.17 -7.44 -9.20
C LEU A 163 7.67 -7.64 -9.03
N ALA A 164 8.35 -8.19 -10.04
CA ALA A 164 9.79 -8.39 -10.01
C ALA A 164 10.59 -7.08 -9.88
N THR A 165 10.12 -6.02 -10.54
CA THR A 165 10.79 -4.71 -10.52
C THR A 165 10.39 -3.85 -9.31
N SER A 166 9.32 -4.17 -8.59
CA SER A 166 8.81 -3.36 -7.47
C SER A 166 9.81 -3.24 -6.31
N LEU A 167 10.49 -4.31 -5.95
CA LEU A 167 11.47 -4.30 -4.87
C LEU A 167 12.73 -3.49 -5.23
N PRO A 168 13.43 -3.77 -6.35
CA PRO A 168 14.61 -2.97 -6.72
C PRO A 168 14.26 -1.52 -7.01
N ALA A 169 13.11 -1.23 -7.64
CA ALA A 169 12.66 0.14 -7.87
C ALA A 169 12.35 0.86 -6.55
N GLY A 170 11.70 0.18 -5.61
CA GLY A 170 11.47 0.69 -4.26
C GLY A 170 12.77 1.00 -3.54
N TYR A 171 13.77 0.14 -3.64
CA TYR A 171 15.09 0.38 -3.06
C TYR A 171 15.75 1.62 -3.66
N LEU A 172 15.84 1.70 -4.99
CA LEU A 172 16.46 2.83 -5.69
C LEU A 172 15.77 4.16 -5.40
N ALA A 173 14.46 4.17 -5.20
CA ALA A 173 13.72 5.37 -4.84
C ALA A 173 14.03 5.89 -3.43
N MET A 174 14.60 5.05 -2.57
CA MET A 174 14.84 5.35 -1.16
C MET A 174 16.33 5.54 -0.82
N VAL A 175 17.21 5.31 -1.80
CA VAL A 175 18.65 5.54 -1.62
C VAL A 175 18.96 7.04 -1.78
N PRO A 176 19.69 7.66 -0.84
CA PRO A 176 20.12 9.04 -0.96
C PRO A 176 20.97 9.25 -2.21
N GLY A 177 20.66 10.27 -3.01
CA GLY A 177 21.43 10.66 -4.18
C GLY A 177 20.94 10.16 -5.54
N MET A 178 20.03 9.21 -5.59
CA MET A 178 19.41 8.74 -6.84
C MET A 178 17.90 8.50 -6.63
N PRO A 179 17.08 9.51 -6.36
CA PRO A 179 15.65 9.31 -6.23
C PRO A 179 15.05 8.97 -7.59
N LEU A 180 14.86 7.67 -7.85
CA LEU A 180 14.10 7.25 -9.01
C LEU A 180 12.64 7.66 -8.81
N PRO A 181 12.04 8.45 -9.70
CA PRO A 181 10.64 8.81 -9.58
C PRO A 181 9.77 7.58 -9.89
N LEU A 182 9.39 6.84 -8.85
CA LEU A 182 8.55 5.63 -8.95
C LEU A 182 7.27 5.88 -9.74
N THR A 183 6.69 7.07 -9.60
CA THR A 183 5.49 7.48 -10.35
C THR A 183 5.72 7.48 -11.86
N VAL A 184 6.86 7.96 -12.33
CA VAL A 184 7.21 7.97 -13.76
C VAL A 184 7.44 6.54 -14.25
N LEU A 185 8.17 5.71 -13.49
CA LEU A 185 8.40 4.31 -13.84
C LEU A 185 7.09 3.54 -13.96
N TYR A 186 6.23 3.62 -12.94
CA TYR A 186 4.95 2.89 -12.96
C TYR A 186 3.98 3.45 -14.00
N ALA A 187 3.97 4.75 -14.26
CA ALA A 187 3.17 5.34 -15.35
C ALA A 187 3.65 4.82 -16.72
N ALA A 188 4.95 4.79 -16.97
CA ALA A 188 5.51 4.25 -18.21
C ALA A 188 5.17 2.77 -18.39
N LEU A 189 5.30 1.96 -17.34
CA LEU A 189 4.94 0.54 -17.36
C LEU A 189 3.43 0.33 -17.59
N ALA A 190 2.57 1.14 -16.98
CA ALA A 190 1.13 1.07 -17.19
C ALA A 190 0.74 1.43 -18.63
N ILE A 191 1.32 2.49 -19.20
CA ILE A 191 1.07 2.92 -20.57
C ILE A 191 1.49 1.82 -21.56
N THR A 192 2.66 1.23 -21.39
CA THR A 192 3.15 0.15 -22.26
C THR A 192 2.29 -1.12 -22.13
N ALA A 193 1.84 -1.46 -20.92
CA ALA A 193 0.92 -2.58 -20.71
C ALA A 193 -0.42 -2.36 -21.42
N LEU A 194 -1.01 -1.18 -21.29
CA LEU A 194 -2.27 -0.82 -21.96
C LEU A 194 -2.13 -0.81 -23.49
N ALA A 195 -1.03 -0.28 -24.02
CA ALA A 195 -0.76 -0.30 -25.46
C ALA A 195 -0.66 -1.73 -26.00
N GLY A 196 0.04 -2.62 -25.28
CA GLY A 196 0.13 -4.03 -25.65
C GLY A 196 -1.20 -4.78 -25.59
N VAL A 197 -2.03 -4.51 -24.58
CA VAL A 197 -3.38 -5.07 -24.50
C VAL A 197 -4.23 -4.59 -25.68
N ARG A 198 -4.22 -3.29 -25.99
CA ARG A 198 -4.98 -2.71 -27.12
C ARG A 198 -4.57 -3.36 -28.44
N GLU A 199 -3.27 -3.56 -28.65
CA GLU A 199 -2.78 -4.18 -29.87
C GLU A 199 -3.22 -5.64 -30.00
N LYS A 200 -3.13 -6.43 -28.93
CA LYS A 200 -3.58 -7.82 -28.91
C LYS A 200 -5.09 -7.96 -29.13
N LEU A 201 -5.89 -7.01 -28.68
CA LEU A 201 -7.32 -7.02 -28.92
C LEU A 201 -7.69 -6.74 -30.39
N LYS A 202 -6.91 -5.93 -31.11
CA LYS A 202 -7.13 -5.66 -32.54
C LYS A 202 -6.95 -6.90 -33.45
N TYR A 203 -6.13 -7.86 -33.02
CA TYR A 203 -5.86 -9.09 -33.79
C TYR A 203 -6.67 -10.29 -33.28
N SER A 204 -7.65 -10.08 -32.40
CA SER A 204 -8.49 -11.14 -31.82
C SER A 204 -9.86 -11.28 -32.51
N ASP A 205 -10.18 -10.41 -33.46
CA ASP A 205 -11.33 -10.49 -34.36
C ASP A 205 -10.93 -11.19 -35.66
#